data_fd727b2997e4831dc3f8453da88b8cef
#
_entry.id   fd727b2997e4831dc3f8453da88b8cef
#
_cell.length_a   1.000
_cell.length_b   1.000
_cell.length_c   1.000
_cell.angle_alpha   90.00
_cell.angle_beta   90.00
_cell.angle_gamma   90.00
#
_symmetry.space_group_name_H-M   'P 1'
#
loop_
_entity.id
_entity.type
_entity.pdbx_description
1 polymer ?
#
loop_
_entity_poly.entity_id
_entity_poly.type
_entity_poly.pdbx_seq_one_letter_code
_entity_poly.pdbx_strand_id
1 'polypeptide(L)'
;VSVSDRRHFALQIRIGVFILLGLGTFLAIIYLLGAPARYFERKYELTAEFTEVGGLIEGATVRLAGVQIGRVTGVELPAQPGGKVRVTLTVARRFQDRIRKDSEARIVTQGLLGDKLVEITIGSPGAPPLRPGDTLATREPFEVGQMFATGTETLAEVNKLARSLQATVERVDRIAAEVEKGKGLLHTLVYEEPETLRRLN
;
A
#
# COMPACT_ATOMS: atom_id res chain seq x y z
N VAL A 1 -16.61 12.38 78.56
CA VAL A 1 -16.18 12.59 77.16
C VAL A 1 -15.99 14.08 76.96
N SER A 2 -14.72 14.53 76.86
CA SER A 2 -14.35 15.93 76.84
C SER A 2 -14.78 16.61 75.53
N VAL A 3 -15.19 17.84 75.58
CA VAL A 3 -15.63 18.72 74.47
C VAL A 3 -14.56 18.84 73.36
N SER A 4 -13.30 18.56 73.68
CA SER A 4 -12.16 18.54 72.75
C SER A 4 -12.25 17.37 71.72
N ASP A 5 -12.67 16.19 72.14
CA ASP A 5 -12.78 15.01 71.26
C ASP A 5 -13.80 15.18 70.11
N ARG A 6 -14.91 15.87 70.41
CA ARG A 6 -15.95 16.12 69.38
C ARG A 6 -15.50 17.08 68.29
N ARG A 7 -14.60 18.05 68.65
CA ARG A 7 -14.08 18.99 67.63
C ARG A 7 -13.07 18.34 66.70
N HIS A 8 -12.23 17.47 67.23
CA HIS A 8 -11.26 16.71 66.40
C HIS A 8 -11.96 15.72 65.46
N PHE A 9 -12.99 15.06 65.94
CA PHE A 9 -13.82 14.12 65.12
C PHE A 9 -14.55 14.86 64.01
N ALA A 10 -15.15 16.03 64.28
CA ALA A 10 -15.81 16.84 63.26
C ALA A 10 -14.82 17.40 62.20
N LEU A 11 -13.60 17.72 62.61
CA LEU A 11 -12.55 18.15 61.65
C LEU A 11 -12.09 16.99 60.76
N GLN A 12 -11.89 15.80 61.31
CA GLN A 12 -11.51 14.60 60.56
C GLN A 12 -12.55 14.22 59.48
N ILE A 13 -13.83 14.31 59.83
CA ILE A 13 -14.94 14.06 58.88
C ILE A 13 -14.91 15.10 57.76
N ARG A 14 -14.72 16.40 58.05
CA ARG A 14 -14.67 17.46 57.04
C ARG A 14 -13.50 17.26 56.08
N ILE A 15 -12.34 16.89 56.60
CA ILE A 15 -11.15 16.60 55.76
C ILE A 15 -11.40 15.35 54.93
N GLY A 16 -11.98 14.29 55.50
CA GLY A 16 -12.30 13.07 54.75
C GLY A 16 -13.31 13.30 53.60
N VAL A 17 -14.37 14.09 53.88
CA VAL A 17 -15.34 14.47 52.84
C VAL A 17 -14.70 15.31 51.72
N PHE A 18 -13.83 16.25 52.10
CA PHE A 18 -13.11 17.09 51.13
C PHE A 18 -12.21 16.26 50.21
N ILE A 19 -11.46 15.30 50.80
CA ILE A 19 -10.59 14.38 50.01
C ILE A 19 -11.42 13.51 49.10
N LEU A 20 -12.55 12.97 49.58
CA LEU A 20 -13.45 12.14 48.72
C LEU A 20 -14.06 12.96 47.59
N LEU A 21 -14.49 14.18 47.82
CA LEU A 21 -14.99 15.08 46.79
C LEU A 21 -13.90 15.43 45.77
N GLY A 22 -12.69 15.74 46.23
CA GLY A 22 -11.55 16.01 45.34
C GLY A 22 -11.19 14.82 44.46
N LEU A 23 -11.12 13.62 45.06
CA LEU A 23 -10.86 12.38 44.33
C LEU A 23 -11.99 12.03 43.34
N GLY A 24 -13.23 12.20 43.75
CA GLY A 24 -14.40 11.99 42.89
C GLY A 24 -14.40 12.94 41.68
N THR A 25 -14.12 14.23 41.93
CA THR A 25 -14.00 15.22 40.86
C THR A 25 -12.84 14.89 39.90
N PHE A 26 -11.71 14.49 40.44
CA PHE A 26 -10.53 14.10 39.67
C PHE A 26 -10.82 12.90 38.76
N LEU A 27 -11.46 11.86 39.28
CA LEU A 27 -11.89 10.69 38.52
C LEU A 27 -12.93 11.06 37.47
N ALA A 28 -13.88 11.93 37.77
CA ALA A 28 -14.85 12.44 36.83
C ALA A 28 -14.22 13.18 35.65
N ILE A 29 -13.21 14.03 35.94
CA ILE A 29 -12.45 14.73 34.90
C ILE A 29 -11.69 13.75 34.02
N ILE A 30 -11.01 12.76 34.60
CA ILE A 30 -10.32 11.70 33.80
C ILE A 30 -11.33 10.95 32.93
N TYR A 31 -12.49 10.61 33.45
CA TYR A 31 -13.53 9.93 32.71
C TYR A 31 -14.07 10.79 31.54
N LEU A 32 -14.33 12.09 31.77
CA LEU A 32 -14.81 13.00 30.73
C LEU A 32 -13.77 13.28 29.64
N LEU A 33 -12.50 13.47 30.04
CA LEU A 33 -11.40 13.74 29.12
C LEU A 33 -10.96 12.46 28.35
N GLY A 34 -11.07 11.30 29.01
CA GLY A 34 -10.71 10.01 28.43
C GLY A 34 -11.77 9.42 27.49
N ALA A 35 -13.00 9.92 27.51
CA ALA A 35 -14.06 9.49 26.62
C ALA A 35 -13.89 10.18 25.26
N PRO A 36 -13.29 9.53 24.22
CA PRO A 36 -13.21 10.15 22.90
C PRO A 36 -14.64 10.40 22.39
N ALA A 37 -14.91 11.63 21.95
CA ALA A 37 -16.21 12.11 21.46
C ALA A 37 -16.82 11.27 20.31
N ARG A 38 -16.14 10.21 19.87
CA ARG A 38 -16.53 9.31 18.78
C ARG A 38 -17.15 7.97 19.23
N TYR A 39 -17.39 7.76 20.53
CA TYR A 39 -18.01 6.51 21.01
C TYR A 39 -19.44 6.30 20.50
N PHE A 40 -20.16 7.34 20.17
CA PHE A 40 -21.56 7.27 19.70
C PHE A 40 -21.73 7.27 18.18
N GLU A 41 -20.62 7.29 17.40
CA GLU A 41 -20.74 7.22 15.95
C GLU A 41 -21.17 5.81 15.53
N ARG A 42 -22.29 5.70 14.84
CA ARG A 42 -22.74 4.42 14.28
C ARG A 42 -21.70 3.94 13.27
N LYS A 43 -21.23 2.72 13.48
CA LYS A 43 -20.24 2.06 12.62
C LYS A 43 -20.90 0.86 11.93
N TYR A 44 -20.32 0.39 10.85
CA TYR A 44 -20.68 -0.84 10.18
C TYR A 44 -19.42 -1.55 9.70
N GLU A 45 -19.55 -2.83 9.46
CA GLU A 45 -18.44 -3.68 9.07
C GLU A 45 -18.47 -3.95 7.57
N LEU A 46 -17.29 -3.99 6.96
CA LEU A 46 -17.05 -4.45 5.61
C LEU A 46 -15.91 -5.47 5.65
N THR A 47 -15.90 -6.37 4.68
CA THR A 47 -14.85 -7.37 4.54
C THR A 47 -14.01 -7.06 3.28
N ALA A 48 -12.72 -7.32 3.33
CA ALA A 48 -11.82 -7.26 2.18
C ALA A 48 -10.92 -8.50 2.17
N GLU A 49 -10.70 -9.10 1.02
CA GLU A 49 -9.92 -10.33 0.90
C GLU A 49 -8.66 -10.08 0.06
N PHE A 50 -7.49 -10.20 0.70
CA PHE A 50 -6.18 -9.95 0.09
C PHE A 50 -5.39 -11.25 -0.02
N THR A 51 -4.60 -11.40 -1.07
CA THR A 51 -3.64 -12.51 -1.21
C THR A 51 -2.52 -12.36 -0.18
N GLU A 52 -2.07 -11.13 0.06
CA GLU A 52 -1.03 -10.79 1.03
C GLU A 52 -1.37 -9.49 1.75
N VAL A 53 -1.10 -9.43 3.06
CA VAL A 53 -1.39 -8.25 3.89
C VAL A 53 -0.13 -7.45 4.30
N GLY A 54 1.07 -7.98 4.00
CA GLY A 54 2.35 -7.29 4.13
C GLY A 54 2.61 -6.63 5.49
N GLY A 55 2.16 -7.23 6.61
CA GLY A 55 2.33 -6.68 7.94
C GLY A 55 1.21 -5.74 8.40
N LEU A 56 0.03 -5.76 7.76
CA LEU A 56 -1.17 -5.09 8.27
C LEU A 56 -1.58 -5.71 9.62
N ILE A 57 -1.83 -4.87 10.61
CA ILE A 57 -2.23 -5.28 11.96
C ILE A 57 -3.65 -4.84 12.29
N GLU A 58 -4.27 -5.48 13.26
CA GLU A 58 -5.51 -4.99 13.86
C GLU A 58 -5.29 -3.60 14.49
N GLY A 59 -6.29 -2.73 14.39
CA GLY A 59 -6.16 -1.33 14.79
C GLY A 59 -5.63 -0.40 13.70
N ALA A 60 -5.09 -0.94 12.59
CA ALA A 60 -4.62 -0.16 11.47
C ALA A 60 -5.68 0.79 10.93
N THR A 61 -5.27 1.94 10.45
CA THR A 61 -6.17 2.99 9.96
C THR A 61 -6.84 2.59 8.65
N VAL A 62 -8.15 2.86 8.51
CA VAL A 62 -8.88 2.78 7.24
C VAL A 62 -9.15 4.20 6.75
N ARG A 63 -8.77 4.48 5.49
CA ARG A 63 -8.97 5.79 4.83
C ARG A 63 -9.84 5.65 3.58
N LEU A 64 -10.61 6.68 3.31
CA LEU A 64 -11.35 6.85 2.06
C LEU A 64 -10.80 8.09 1.36
N ALA A 65 -10.13 7.90 0.23
CA ALA A 65 -9.46 8.99 -0.50
C ALA A 65 -8.60 9.88 0.42
N GLY A 66 -7.79 9.26 1.29
CA GLY A 66 -6.91 9.96 2.23
C GLY A 66 -7.55 10.37 3.57
N VAL A 67 -8.87 10.39 3.70
CA VAL A 67 -9.58 10.77 4.94
C VAL A 67 -9.79 9.56 5.83
N GLN A 68 -9.42 9.63 7.11
CA GLN A 68 -9.65 8.55 8.05
C GLN A 68 -11.15 8.36 8.31
N ILE A 69 -11.65 7.15 8.04
CA ILE A 69 -13.07 6.79 8.17
C ILE A 69 -13.31 5.63 9.13
N GLY A 70 -12.28 4.88 9.49
CA GLY A 70 -12.42 3.70 10.31
C GLY A 70 -11.10 3.07 10.74
N ARG A 71 -11.20 1.79 11.12
CA ARG A 71 -10.06 0.96 11.53
C ARG A 71 -10.26 -0.49 11.10
N VAL A 72 -9.15 -1.23 10.98
CA VAL A 72 -9.12 -2.69 10.86
C VAL A 72 -9.49 -3.28 12.23
N THR A 73 -10.45 -4.20 12.27
CA THR A 73 -10.92 -4.87 13.50
C THR A 73 -10.61 -6.36 13.54
N GLY A 74 -10.21 -6.95 12.41
CA GLY A 74 -9.80 -8.35 12.35
C GLY A 74 -8.94 -8.62 11.14
N VAL A 75 -7.96 -9.51 11.29
CA VAL A 75 -7.13 -10.06 10.22
C VAL A 75 -7.08 -11.57 10.39
N GLU A 76 -7.77 -12.30 9.53
CA GLU A 76 -7.93 -13.75 9.63
C GLU A 76 -7.20 -14.45 8.48
N LEU A 77 -6.34 -15.40 8.83
CA LEU A 77 -5.66 -16.24 7.85
C LEU A 77 -6.64 -17.26 7.24
N PRO A 78 -6.47 -17.62 5.97
CA PRO A 78 -7.31 -18.62 5.32
C PRO A 78 -7.15 -20.00 5.98
N ALA A 79 -8.25 -20.73 6.10
CA ALA A 79 -8.23 -22.09 6.63
C ALA A 79 -7.55 -23.10 5.70
N GLN A 80 -7.46 -22.80 4.40
CA GLN A 80 -6.84 -23.65 3.37
C GLN A 80 -5.62 -22.97 2.75
N PRO A 81 -4.56 -23.72 2.42
CA PRO A 81 -3.42 -23.19 1.69
C PRO A 81 -3.85 -22.58 0.34
N GLY A 82 -3.33 -21.39 0.03
CA GLY A 82 -3.67 -20.66 -1.20
C GLY A 82 -4.98 -19.84 -1.12
N GLY A 83 -5.68 -19.86 0.01
CA GLY A 83 -6.82 -18.97 0.25
C GLY A 83 -6.38 -17.52 0.48
N LYS A 84 -7.36 -16.61 0.51
CA LYS A 84 -7.12 -15.18 0.77
C LYS A 84 -7.24 -14.85 2.26
N VAL A 85 -6.43 -13.91 2.72
CA VAL A 85 -6.51 -13.34 4.06
C VAL A 85 -7.73 -12.43 4.13
N ARG A 86 -8.61 -12.69 5.10
CA ARG A 86 -9.81 -11.89 5.33
C ARG A 86 -9.50 -10.76 6.30
N VAL A 87 -9.77 -9.54 5.87
CA VAL A 87 -9.59 -8.33 6.67
C VAL A 87 -10.95 -7.72 6.95
N THR A 88 -11.31 -7.60 8.22
CA THR A 88 -12.55 -6.96 8.68
C THR A 88 -12.27 -5.49 8.96
N LEU A 89 -13.07 -4.61 8.35
CA LEU A 89 -12.95 -3.16 8.42
C LEU A 89 -14.18 -2.59 9.12
N THR A 90 -13.99 -1.84 10.21
CA THR A 90 -15.06 -1.08 10.84
C THR A 90 -15.00 0.37 10.39
N VAL A 91 -16.07 0.83 9.75
CA VAL A 91 -16.17 2.14 9.09
C VAL A 91 -17.34 2.94 9.66
N ALA A 92 -17.17 4.25 9.78
CA ALA A 92 -18.22 5.16 10.23
C ALA A 92 -19.35 5.25 9.21
N ARG A 93 -20.60 5.08 9.67
CA ARG A 93 -21.80 4.96 8.81
C ARG A 93 -22.08 6.18 7.94
N ARG A 94 -21.62 7.36 8.35
CA ARG A 94 -21.74 8.59 7.57
C ARG A 94 -21.03 8.56 6.21
N PHE A 95 -20.10 7.61 6.01
CA PHE A 95 -19.38 7.44 4.75
C PHE A 95 -19.94 6.33 3.87
N GLN A 96 -21.01 5.62 4.32
CA GLN A 96 -21.59 4.47 3.63
C GLN A 96 -21.98 4.79 2.17
N ASP A 97 -22.57 5.96 1.93
CA ASP A 97 -23.03 6.37 0.58
C ASP A 97 -21.88 6.59 -0.41
N ARG A 98 -20.66 6.74 0.09
CA ARG A 98 -19.44 6.98 -0.71
C ARG A 98 -18.65 5.70 -1.00
N ILE A 99 -18.93 4.62 -0.26
CA ILE A 99 -18.32 3.32 -0.45
C ILE A 99 -19.31 2.45 -1.21
N ARG A 100 -18.99 2.14 -2.46
CA ARG A 100 -19.90 1.54 -3.41
C ARG A 100 -19.31 0.23 -3.95
N LYS A 101 -20.08 -0.51 -4.75
CA LYS A 101 -19.65 -1.81 -5.29
C LYS A 101 -18.40 -1.73 -6.17
N ASP A 102 -18.13 -0.58 -6.76
CA ASP A 102 -16.95 -0.28 -7.56
C ASP A 102 -15.80 0.37 -6.76
N SER A 103 -15.97 0.53 -5.43
CA SER A 103 -14.86 0.92 -4.55
C SER A 103 -13.87 -0.21 -4.40
N GLU A 104 -12.59 0.10 -4.43
CA GLU A 104 -11.49 -0.84 -4.24
C GLU A 104 -10.76 -0.55 -2.94
N ALA A 105 -10.48 -1.59 -2.16
CA ALA A 105 -9.60 -1.53 -1.01
C ALA A 105 -8.17 -1.93 -1.41
N ARG A 106 -7.18 -1.19 -0.94
CA ARG A 106 -5.77 -1.50 -1.11
C ARG A 106 -5.00 -1.30 0.18
N ILE A 107 -3.98 -2.11 0.41
CA ILE A 107 -3.06 -1.94 1.52
C ILE A 107 -1.91 -1.03 1.06
N VAL A 108 -1.67 0.04 1.79
CA VAL A 108 -0.60 1.00 1.49
C VAL A 108 0.25 1.27 2.73
N THR A 109 1.49 1.67 2.53
CA THR A 109 2.37 2.09 3.62
C THR A 109 2.19 3.58 3.88
N GLN A 110 2.12 3.98 5.13
CA GLN A 110 2.05 5.39 5.51
C GLN A 110 3.42 6.05 5.34
N GLY A 111 3.63 6.72 4.21
CA GLY A 111 4.94 7.24 3.82
C GLY A 111 5.88 6.15 3.32
N LEU A 112 7.19 6.33 3.47
CA LEU A 112 8.20 5.39 2.94
C LEU A 112 8.47 4.19 3.86
N LEU A 113 8.37 4.37 5.18
CA LEU A 113 8.73 3.38 6.21
C LEU A 113 7.70 3.28 7.34
N GLY A 114 6.49 3.80 7.14
CA GLY A 114 5.45 3.80 8.15
C GLY A 114 4.62 2.52 8.19
N ASP A 115 3.65 2.52 9.12
CA ASP A 115 2.71 1.40 9.29
C ASP A 115 1.83 1.18 8.06
N LYS A 116 1.35 -0.03 7.91
CA LYS A 116 0.36 -0.39 6.87
C LYS A 116 -1.01 0.15 7.26
N LEU A 117 -1.74 0.62 6.27
CA LEU A 117 -3.14 1.06 6.40
C LEU A 117 -3.95 0.56 5.21
N VAL A 118 -5.26 0.55 5.36
CA VAL A 118 -6.18 0.24 4.26
C VAL A 118 -6.70 1.53 3.66
N GLU A 119 -6.50 1.71 2.37
CA GLU A 119 -7.08 2.81 1.61
C GLU A 119 -8.21 2.32 0.72
N ILE A 120 -9.34 3.01 0.75
CA ILE A 120 -10.53 2.72 -0.05
C ILE A 120 -10.73 3.86 -1.05
N THR A 121 -11.06 3.51 -2.29
CA THR A 121 -11.43 4.50 -3.31
C THR A 121 -12.90 4.91 -3.16
N ILE A 122 -13.21 6.16 -3.50
CA ILE A 122 -14.61 6.60 -3.59
C ILE A 122 -15.25 5.92 -4.80
N GLY A 123 -16.44 5.33 -4.60
CA GLY A 123 -17.19 4.73 -5.70
C GLY A 123 -17.86 5.77 -6.61
N SER A 124 -18.19 5.35 -7.84
CA SER A 124 -18.85 6.21 -8.82
C SER A 124 -20.34 6.41 -8.49
N PRO A 125 -20.93 7.55 -8.88
CA PRO A 125 -22.34 7.87 -8.57
C PRO A 125 -23.35 6.84 -9.08
N GLY A 126 -23.02 6.09 -10.13
CA GLY A 126 -23.89 5.07 -10.73
C GLY A 126 -23.86 3.70 -10.04
N ALA A 127 -22.84 3.41 -9.24
CA ALA A 127 -22.75 2.14 -8.53
C ALA A 127 -23.59 2.16 -7.23
N PRO A 128 -24.23 1.04 -6.83
CA PRO A 128 -24.98 0.98 -5.59
C PRO A 128 -24.04 1.00 -4.37
N PRO A 129 -24.45 1.62 -3.24
CA PRO A 129 -23.66 1.61 -2.01
C PRO A 129 -23.56 0.21 -1.42
N LEU A 130 -22.41 -0.10 -0.79
CA LEU A 130 -22.19 -1.35 -0.09
C LEU A 130 -23.01 -1.38 1.19
N ARG A 131 -23.53 -2.56 1.49
CA ARG A 131 -24.29 -2.84 2.73
C ARG A 131 -23.35 -3.32 3.84
N PRO A 132 -23.76 -3.19 5.10
CA PRO A 132 -23.04 -3.82 6.21
C PRO A 132 -22.83 -5.32 5.95
N GLY A 133 -21.60 -5.79 6.11
CA GLY A 133 -21.20 -7.18 5.87
C GLY A 133 -20.81 -7.51 4.43
N ASP A 134 -20.96 -6.58 3.47
CA ASP A 134 -20.53 -6.82 2.09
C ASP A 134 -19.00 -6.87 1.99
N THR A 135 -18.54 -7.54 0.92
CA THR A 135 -17.11 -7.64 0.59
C THR A 135 -16.73 -6.56 -0.42
N LEU A 136 -15.66 -5.81 -0.11
CA LEU A 136 -15.03 -4.85 -1.00
C LEU A 136 -14.17 -5.57 -2.05
N ALA A 137 -14.17 -5.06 -3.26
CA ALA A 137 -13.16 -5.40 -4.23
C ALA A 137 -11.77 -4.98 -3.72
N THR A 138 -10.76 -5.80 -3.97
CA THR A 138 -9.40 -5.53 -3.49
C THR A 138 -8.45 -5.38 -4.65
N ARG A 139 -7.52 -4.45 -4.51
CA ARG A 139 -6.36 -4.34 -5.38
C ARG A 139 -5.13 -4.75 -4.59
N GLU A 140 -4.37 -5.71 -5.13
CA GLU A 140 -3.14 -6.17 -4.49
C GLU A 140 -2.17 -5.01 -4.25
N PRO A 141 -1.44 -5.02 -3.12
CA PRO A 141 -0.47 -3.99 -2.81
C PRO A 141 0.63 -3.96 -3.89
N PHE A 142 0.90 -2.78 -4.39
CA PHE A 142 2.03 -2.56 -5.29
C PHE A 142 3.31 -2.47 -4.46
N GLU A 143 4.12 -3.53 -4.49
CA GLU A 143 5.38 -3.53 -3.77
C GLU A 143 6.48 -2.87 -4.61
N VAL A 144 7.11 -1.84 -4.04
CA VAL A 144 8.27 -1.17 -4.64
C VAL A 144 9.41 -2.15 -4.92
N GLY A 145 9.49 -3.24 -4.14
CA GLY A 145 10.44 -4.33 -4.37
C GLY A 145 10.30 -5.00 -5.73
N GLN A 146 9.09 -5.14 -6.24
CA GLN A 146 8.86 -5.68 -7.59
C GLN A 146 9.37 -4.75 -8.69
N MET A 147 9.35 -3.43 -8.48
CA MET A 147 9.96 -2.47 -9.43
C MET A 147 11.48 -2.65 -9.51
N PHE A 148 12.16 -2.87 -8.38
CA PHE A 148 13.59 -3.11 -8.37
C PHE A 148 13.94 -4.44 -9.04
N ALA A 149 13.16 -5.49 -8.83
CA ALA A 149 13.36 -6.78 -9.51
C ALA A 149 13.20 -6.64 -11.02
N THR A 150 12.11 -6.01 -11.49
CA THR A 150 11.87 -5.75 -12.93
C THR A 150 12.92 -4.80 -13.51
N GLY A 151 13.37 -3.79 -12.74
CA GLY A 151 14.44 -2.88 -13.15
C GLY A 151 15.78 -3.60 -13.38
N THR A 152 16.14 -4.55 -12.55
CA THR A 152 17.36 -5.36 -12.70
C THR A 152 17.26 -6.32 -13.89
N GLU A 153 16.11 -6.90 -14.16
CA GLU A 153 15.88 -7.71 -15.37
C GLU A 153 16.01 -6.86 -16.64
N THR A 154 15.41 -5.67 -16.66
CA THR A 154 15.53 -4.75 -17.80
C THR A 154 16.98 -4.33 -18.04
N LEU A 155 17.77 -4.05 -17.00
CA LEU A 155 19.19 -3.76 -17.11
C LEU A 155 19.98 -4.96 -17.65
N ALA A 156 19.64 -6.19 -17.28
CA ALA A 156 20.26 -7.40 -17.81
C ALA A 156 19.95 -7.58 -19.30
N GLU A 157 18.73 -7.30 -19.75
CA GLU A 157 18.34 -7.33 -21.16
C GLU A 157 19.06 -6.23 -21.99
N VAL A 158 19.15 -5.01 -21.47
CA VAL A 158 19.90 -3.92 -22.10
C VAL A 158 21.37 -4.30 -22.26
N ASN A 159 21.99 -4.89 -21.24
CA ASN A 159 23.38 -5.36 -21.34
C ASN A 159 23.54 -6.50 -22.36
N LYS A 160 22.58 -7.40 -22.46
CA LYS A 160 22.56 -8.47 -23.47
C LYS A 160 22.45 -7.88 -24.89
N LEU A 161 21.57 -6.89 -25.07
CA LEU A 161 21.43 -6.18 -26.33
C LEU A 161 22.71 -5.44 -26.71
N ALA A 162 23.35 -4.73 -25.78
CA ALA A 162 24.62 -4.04 -25.99
C ALA A 162 25.72 -5.00 -26.46
N ARG A 163 25.84 -6.18 -25.83
CA ARG A 163 26.81 -7.22 -26.27
C ARG A 163 26.50 -7.78 -27.67
N SER A 164 25.22 -7.95 -28.01
CA SER A 164 24.83 -8.42 -29.34
C SER A 164 25.12 -7.38 -30.43
N LEU A 165 24.96 -6.10 -30.13
CA LEU A 165 25.34 -4.99 -31.01
C LEU A 165 26.85 -4.95 -31.22
N GLN A 166 27.65 -5.07 -30.16
CA GLN A 166 29.12 -5.17 -30.29
C GLN A 166 29.57 -6.32 -31.20
N ALA A 167 29.00 -7.51 -30.99
CA ALA A 167 29.29 -8.68 -31.83
C ALA A 167 28.88 -8.45 -33.31
N THR A 168 27.83 -7.67 -33.55
CA THR A 168 27.41 -7.31 -34.91
C THR A 168 28.39 -6.30 -35.56
N VAL A 169 28.80 -5.29 -34.82
CA VAL A 169 29.80 -4.32 -35.28
C VAL A 169 31.11 -5.04 -35.63
N GLU A 170 31.61 -5.92 -34.78
CA GLU A 170 32.83 -6.71 -35.06
C GLU A 170 32.71 -7.62 -36.28
N ARG A 171 31.50 -8.10 -36.61
CA ARG A 171 31.27 -8.85 -37.88
C ARG A 171 31.30 -7.94 -39.07
N VAL A 172 30.70 -6.76 -38.99
CA VAL A 172 30.72 -5.75 -40.06
C VAL A 172 32.15 -5.30 -40.33
N ASP A 173 32.93 -5.01 -39.27
CA ASP A 173 34.35 -4.61 -39.40
C ASP A 173 35.18 -5.73 -40.05
N ARG A 174 34.95 -6.99 -39.73
CA ARG A 174 35.63 -8.13 -40.38
C ARG A 174 35.27 -8.22 -41.85
N ILE A 175 34.00 -8.07 -42.21
CA ILE A 175 33.54 -8.11 -43.62
C ILE A 175 34.16 -6.92 -44.38
N ALA A 176 34.17 -5.73 -43.80
CA ALA A 176 34.78 -4.55 -44.40
C ALA A 176 36.30 -4.74 -44.65
N ALA A 177 37.03 -5.29 -43.65
CA ALA A 177 38.45 -5.59 -43.77
C ALA A 177 38.74 -6.70 -44.81
N GLU A 178 37.84 -7.66 -45.00
CA GLU A 178 37.96 -8.71 -46.00
C GLU A 178 37.73 -8.17 -47.42
N VAL A 179 36.79 -7.25 -47.58
CA VAL A 179 36.54 -6.54 -48.85
C VAL A 179 37.73 -5.63 -49.21
N GLU A 180 38.30 -4.89 -48.25
CA GLU A 180 39.45 -4.01 -48.46
C GLU A 180 40.72 -4.78 -48.81
N LYS A 181 40.95 -5.96 -48.22
CA LYS A 181 42.13 -6.81 -48.50
C LYS A 181 42.08 -7.57 -49.84
N GLY A 182 41.04 -7.41 -50.63
CA GLY A 182 40.93 -7.93 -51.96
C GLY A 182 40.88 -9.48 -52.13
N LYS A 183 40.48 -10.19 -51.05
CA LYS A 183 40.44 -11.67 -51.02
C LYS A 183 39.06 -12.30 -51.29
N GLY A 184 38.06 -11.50 -51.67
CA GLY A 184 36.71 -12.03 -51.90
C GLY A 184 36.02 -11.51 -53.14
N LEU A 185 34.95 -12.20 -53.55
CA LEU A 185 34.11 -11.82 -54.72
C LEU A 185 33.54 -10.38 -54.62
N LEU A 186 33.38 -9.83 -53.41
CA LEU A 186 32.87 -8.50 -53.21
C LEU A 186 33.89 -7.40 -53.54
N HIS A 187 35.19 -7.65 -53.38
CA HIS A 187 36.23 -6.72 -53.77
C HIS A 187 36.27 -6.53 -55.30
N THR A 188 36.19 -7.61 -56.07
CA THR A 188 36.11 -7.59 -57.54
C THR A 188 34.88 -6.83 -58.04
N LEU A 189 33.76 -6.94 -57.34
CA LEU A 189 32.54 -6.23 -57.70
C LEU A 189 32.52 -4.74 -57.40
N VAL A 190 33.25 -4.30 -56.37
CA VAL A 190 33.23 -2.91 -55.85
C VAL A 190 34.43 -2.11 -56.35
N TYR A 191 35.62 -2.72 -56.48
CA TYR A 191 36.90 -2.02 -56.77
C TYR A 191 37.52 -2.37 -58.12
N GLU A 192 37.24 -3.50 -58.75
CA GLU A 192 37.66 -3.76 -60.12
C GLU A 192 36.58 -3.25 -61.06
N GLU A 193 36.86 -2.22 -61.84
CA GLU A 193 35.99 -1.76 -62.93
C GLU A 193 35.69 -2.95 -63.85
N PRO A 194 34.42 -3.24 -64.12
CA PRO A 194 34.11 -4.36 -64.97
C PRO A 194 34.47 -4.03 -66.41
N GLU A 195 35.64 -4.44 -66.84
CA GLU A 195 35.96 -4.49 -68.27
C GLU A 195 34.92 -5.29 -69.12
N THR A 196 34.11 -6.07 -68.42
CA THR A 196 33.01 -6.83 -69.03
C THR A 196 31.91 -5.95 -69.62
N LEU A 197 31.68 -4.75 -69.13
CA LEU A 197 30.67 -3.82 -69.66
C LEU A 197 31.17 -3.05 -70.89
N ARG A 198 32.48 -3.00 -71.13
CA ARG A 198 33.05 -2.35 -72.31
C ARG A 198 32.98 -3.19 -73.59
N ARG A 199 32.70 -4.48 -73.53
CA ARG A 199 32.58 -5.38 -74.66
C ARG A 199 31.17 -5.59 -75.20
N LEU A 200 30.17 -4.94 -74.60
CA LEU A 200 28.77 -5.04 -74.97
C LEU A 200 28.19 -3.79 -75.66
N ASN A 201 29.04 -2.83 -76.05
CA ASN A 201 28.66 -1.67 -76.90
C ASN A 201 29.34 -1.75 -78.25
#